data_fdd835d895300b4616479616f0b08cd4
#
_entry.id   fdd835d895300b4616479616f0b08cd4
#
_cell.length_a   1.000
_cell.length_b   1.000
_cell.length_c   1.000
_cell.angle_alpha   90.00
_cell.angle_beta   90.00
_cell.angle_gamma   90.00
#
_symmetry.space_group_name_H-M   'P 1'
#
loop_
_entity.id
_entity.type
_entity.pdbx_description
1 polymer ?
#
loop_
_entity_poly.entity_id
_entity_poly.type
_entity_poly.pdbx_seq_one_letter_code
_entity_poly.pdbx_strand_id
1 'polypeptide(L)'
;TDPMHGNTISVPSGYKTRRFDDVLDEVRGFFEVHEALGSFPGGIHVEMTGDDVTECLGGSDAIDEAALADRYESLCDPRLNHSQSLEIAFLVSEYLKNRA
;
A
#
# COMPACT_ATOMS: atom_id res chain seq x y z
N THR A 1 -8.23 9.29 1.57
CA THR A 1 -8.65 7.92 1.18
C THR A 1 -7.94 6.87 2.03
N ASP A 2 -8.55 5.72 2.15
CA ASP A 2 -7.97 4.54 2.79
C ASP A 2 -7.82 3.44 1.73
N PRO A 3 -6.61 3.27 1.13
CA PRO A 3 -6.39 2.24 0.12
C PRO A 3 -6.10 0.86 0.72
N MET A 4 -6.13 0.72 2.03
CA MET A 4 -5.67 -0.50 2.71
C MET A 4 -6.80 -1.49 3.01
N HIS A 5 -7.83 -1.06 3.76
CA HIS A 5 -8.84 -1.99 4.28
C HIS A 5 -9.65 -2.67 3.19
N GLY A 6 -10.08 -1.93 2.16
CA GLY A 6 -10.84 -2.50 1.04
C GLY A 6 -10.04 -3.45 0.15
N ASN A 7 -8.71 -3.40 0.21
CA ASN A 7 -7.81 -4.25 -0.58
C ASN A 7 -7.26 -5.45 0.22
N THR A 8 -7.79 -5.70 1.40
CA THR A 8 -7.40 -6.87 2.19
C THR A 8 -7.99 -8.14 1.57
N ILE A 9 -7.15 -9.13 1.32
CA ILE A 9 -7.52 -10.42 0.76
C ILE A 9 -6.98 -11.56 1.63
N SER A 10 -7.59 -12.73 1.48
CA SER A 10 -7.06 -13.96 2.10
C SER A 10 -6.51 -14.85 1.00
N VAL A 11 -5.28 -15.37 1.19
CA VAL A 11 -4.64 -16.29 0.27
C VAL A 11 -4.88 -17.73 0.72
N PRO A 12 -4.71 -18.75 -0.17
CA PRO A 12 -4.96 -20.15 0.18
C PRO A 12 -4.19 -20.66 1.42
N SER A 13 -3.04 -20.09 1.73
CA SER A 13 -2.27 -20.42 2.93
C SER A 13 -2.92 -19.93 4.23
N GLY A 14 -4.01 -19.15 4.16
CA GLY A 14 -4.74 -18.66 5.33
C GLY A 14 -4.33 -17.28 5.82
N TYR A 15 -3.24 -16.71 5.31
CA TYR A 15 -2.82 -15.36 5.69
C TYR A 15 -3.74 -14.32 5.07
N LYS A 16 -4.04 -13.27 5.84
CA LYS A 16 -4.55 -12.03 5.28
C LYS A 16 -3.39 -11.25 4.69
N THR A 17 -3.60 -10.64 3.53
CA THR A 17 -2.59 -9.84 2.88
C THR A 17 -3.23 -8.74 2.05
N ARG A 18 -2.40 -7.91 1.43
CA ARG A 18 -2.82 -6.87 0.48
C ARG A 18 -1.85 -6.92 -0.69
N ARG A 19 -2.38 -6.82 -1.91
CA ARG A 19 -1.51 -6.66 -3.08
C ARG A 19 -1.07 -5.20 -3.12
N PHE A 20 0.22 -4.97 -3.05
CA PHE A 20 0.79 -3.62 -3.05
C PHE A 20 0.39 -2.85 -4.30
N ASP A 21 0.33 -3.51 -5.45
CA ASP A 21 -0.11 -2.87 -6.70
C ASP A 21 -1.54 -2.36 -6.62
N ASP A 22 -2.45 -3.07 -5.96
CA ASP A 22 -3.83 -2.62 -5.76
C ASP A 22 -3.88 -1.39 -4.87
N VAL A 23 -3.06 -1.36 -3.83
CA VAL A 23 -2.92 -0.19 -2.94
C VAL A 23 -2.41 1.02 -3.73
N LEU A 24 -1.37 0.84 -4.55
CA LEU A 24 -0.83 1.90 -5.40
C LEU A 24 -1.85 2.40 -6.40
N ASP A 25 -2.59 1.51 -7.05
CA ASP A 25 -3.59 1.88 -8.05
C ASP A 25 -4.70 2.71 -7.43
N GLU A 26 -5.13 2.40 -6.22
CA GLU A 26 -6.14 3.20 -5.53
C GLU A 26 -5.60 4.58 -5.14
N VAL A 27 -4.35 4.66 -4.70
CA VAL A 27 -3.70 5.96 -4.40
C VAL A 27 -3.62 6.81 -5.67
N ARG A 28 -3.19 6.23 -6.79
CA ARG A 28 -3.15 6.94 -8.08
C ARG A 28 -4.54 7.43 -8.49
N GLY A 29 -5.55 6.56 -8.43
CA GLY A 29 -6.92 6.89 -8.76
C GLY A 29 -7.46 8.04 -7.92
N PHE A 30 -7.17 8.06 -6.62
CA PHE A 30 -7.55 9.13 -5.71
C PHE A 30 -7.03 10.49 -6.18
N PHE A 31 -5.73 10.57 -6.49
CA PHE A 31 -5.13 11.82 -6.96
C PHE A 31 -5.65 12.23 -8.34
N GLU A 32 -5.80 11.28 -9.27
CA GLU A 32 -6.30 11.54 -10.61
C GLU A 32 -7.72 12.07 -10.61
N VAL A 33 -8.61 11.52 -9.77
CA VAL A 33 -9.99 11.99 -9.64
C VAL A 33 -10.02 13.42 -9.10
N HIS A 34 -9.23 13.73 -8.07
CA HIS A 34 -9.15 15.08 -7.53
C HIS A 34 -8.58 16.08 -8.53
N GLU A 35 -7.61 15.67 -9.30
CA GLU A 35 -7.02 16.48 -10.37
C GLU A 35 -8.05 16.80 -11.46
N ALA A 36 -8.79 15.78 -11.93
CA ALA A 36 -9.82 15.92 -12.96
C ALA A 36 -10.98 16.81 -12.51
N LEU A 37 -11.36 16.77 -11.24
CA LEU A 37 -12.45 17.56 -10.67
C LEU A 37 -12.01 18.93 -10.17
N GLY A 38 -10.71 19.21 -10.14
CA GLY A 38 -10.16 20.45 -9.57
C GLY A 38 -10.35 20.54 -8.05
N SER A 39 -10.59 19.42 -7.38
CA SER A 39 -10.76 19.36 -5.94
C SER A 39 -9.43 19.08 -5.21
N PHE A 40 -9.43 19.30 -3.90
CA PHE A 40 -8.22 19.13 -3.10
C PHE A 40 -8.19 17.72 -2.46
N PRO A 41 -7.11 16.91 -2.63
CA PRO A 41 -6.99 15.63 -1.97
C PRO A 41 -6.73 15.82 -0.46
N GLY A 42 -7.63 15.29 0.36
CA GLY A 42 -7.58 15.49 1.82
C GLY A 42 -6.52 14.69 2.55
N GLY A 43 -6.05 13.60 1.96
CA GLY A 43 -5.02 12.77 2.58
C GLY A 43 -5.20 11.28 2.31
N ILE A 44 -4.24 10.50 2.80
CA ILE A 44 -4.18 9.05 2.63
C ILE A 44 -3.98 8.40 4.00
N HIS A 45 -4.75 7.35 4.28
CA HIS A 45 -4.54 6.52 5.45
C HIS A 45 -3.89 5.20 5.05
N VAL A 46 -2.73 4.89 5.61
CA VAL A 46 -2.02 3.64 5.34
C VAL A 46 -1.54 3.00 6.64
N GLU A 47 -1.47 1.68 6.64
CA GLU A 47 -0.89 0.89 7.73
C GLU A 47 0.51 0.43 7.29
N MET A 48 1.54 0.88 7.99
CA MET A 48 2.93 0.61 7.61
C MET A 48 3.81 0.41 8.83
N THR A 49 4.99 -0.16 8.58
CA THR A 49 6.05 -0.28 9.58
C THR A 49 7.40 0.01 8.94
N GLY A 50 8.37 0.45 9.74
CA GLY A 50 9.75 0.62 9.28
C GLY A 50 10.54 -0.68 9.18
N ASP A 51 9.96 -1.80 9.57
CA ASP A 51 10.60 -3.11 9.55
C ASP A 51 10.43 -3.81 8.19
N ASP A 52 11.28 -4.80 7.92
CA ASP A 52 11.26 -5.57 6.66
C ASP A 52 10.29 -6.76 6.74
N VAL A 53 9.08 -6.56 7.23
CA VAL A 53 8.06 -7.60 7.28
C VAL A 53 7.60 -8.01 5.87
N THR A 54 7.04 -9.21 5.75
CA THR A 54 6.56 -9.77 4.47
C THR A 54 5.05 -9.99 4.52
N GLU A 55 4.29 -8.98 4.93
CA GLU A 55 2.85 -9.09 5.16
C GLU A 55 1.99 -8.73 3.94
N CYS A 56 2.49 -7.89 3.04
CA CYS A 56 1.81 -7.49 1.81
C CYS A 56 2.56 -8.00 0.58
N LEU A 57 1.80 -8.43 -0.44
CA LEU A 57 2.37 -8.94 -1.69
C LEU A 57 2.90 -7.82 -2.57
N GLY A 58 3.99 -8.10 -3.28
CA GLY A 58 4.54 -7.18 -4.29
C GLY A 58 5.53 -6.18 -3.73
N GLY A 59 5.66 -5.05 -4.40
CA GLY A 59 6.67 -4.04 -4.10
C GLY A 59 8.02 -4.37 -4.73
N SER A 60 9.04 -3.54 -4.46
CA SER A 60 10.38 -3.72 -5.02
C SER A 60 11.06 -5.02 -4.58
N ASP A 61 10.70 -5.56 -3.43
CA ASP A 61 11.20 -6.84 -2.93
C ASP A 61 10.48 -8.04 -3.55
N ALA A 62 9.47 -7.81 -4.40
CA ALA A 62 8.71 -8.83 -5.12
C ALA A 62 8.18 -9.95 -4.20
N ILE A 63 7.58 -9.59 -3.08
CA ILE A 63 7.03 -10.54 -2.11
C ILE A 63 5.89 -11.33 -2.75
N ASP A 64 6.03 -12.65 -2.81
CA ASP A 64 5.00 -13.55 -3.29
C ASP A 64 4.28 -14.27 -2.13
N GLU A 65 3.27 -15.09 -2.46
CA GLU A 65 2.49 -15.81 -1.44
C GLU A 65 3.38 -16.70 -0.57
N ALA A 66 4.37 -17.36 -1.13
CA ALA A 66 5.28 -18.24 -0.39
C ALA A 66 6.14 -17.45 0.61
N ALA A 67 6.50 -16.21 0.27
CA ALA A 67 7.32 -15.36 1.12
C ALA A 67 6.55 -14.73 2.28
N LEU A 68 5.20 -14.71 2.27
CA LEU A 68 4.41 -14.11 3.35
C LEU A 68 4.75 -14.67 4.72
N ALA A 69 4.99 -15.97 4.82
CA ALA A 69 5.28 -16.62 6.08
C ALA A 69 6.67 -16.29 6.64
N ASP A 70 7.57 -15.75 5.82
CA ASP A 70 8.96 -15.52 6.22
C ASP A 70 9.06 -14.51 7.36
N ARG A 71 8.27 -13.45 7.31
CA ARG A 71 8.28 -12.42 8.33
C ARG A 71 6.91 -11.74 8.52
N TYR A 72 5.89 -12.57 8.75
CA TYR A 72 4.55 -12.09 9.03
C TYR A 72 4.39 -11.91 10.54
N GLU A 73 4.39 -10.67 11.03
CA GLU A 73 4.45 -10.33 12.45
C GLU A 73 3.16 -9.73 13.02
N SER A 74 2.29 -9.20 12.16
CA SER A 74 1.05 -8.57 12.61
C SER A 74 0.05 -9.60 13.14
N LEU A 75 -0.61 -9.27 14.24
CA LEU A 75 -1.69 -10.08 14.82
C LEU A 75 -3.06 -9.66 14.31
N CYS A 76 -3.16 -8.56 13.62
CA CYS A 76 -4.42 -7.99 13.11
C CYS A 76 -4.39 -7.90 11.59
N ASP A 77 -4.13 -6.72 11.06
CA ASP A 77 -4.16 -6.46 9.63
C ASP A 77 -2.73 -6.38 9.06
N PRO A 78 -2.50 -6.86 7.82
CA PRO A 78 -1.18 -6.81 7.21
C PRO A 78 -0.73 -5.36 6.97
N ARG A 79 0.55 -5.09 7.24
CA ARG A 79 1.16 -3.77 7.10
C ARG A 79 2.13 -3.74 5.94
N LEU A 80 2.26 -2.57 5.31
CA LEU A 80 3.33 -2.33 4.35
C LEU A 80 4.68 -2.34 5.06
N ASN A 81 5.68 -2.95 4.45
CA ASN A 81 7.04 -2.94 4.99
C ASN A 81 7.77 -1.64 4.63
N HIS A 82 9.04 -1.53 5.05
CA HIS A 82 9.86 -0.35 4.81
C HIS A 82 9.94 0.01 3.32
N SER A 83 10.28 -0.94 2.46
CA SER A 83 10.41 -0.71 1.00
C SER A 83 9.09 -0.28 0.37
N GLN A 84 8.00 -0.94 0.70
CA GLN A 84 6.66 -0.59 0.20
C GLN A 84 6.21 0.78 0.68
N SER A 85 6.52 1.11 1.94
CA SER A 85 6.22 2.43 2.52
C SER A 85 6.96 3.54 1.79
N LEU A 86 8.23 3.32 1.44
CA LEU A 86 9.01 4.28 0.66
C LEU A 86 8.45 4.47 -0.75
N GLU A 87 8.02 3.40 -1.41
CA GLU A 87 7.43 3.51 -2.75
C GLU A 87 6.16 4.37 -2.73
N ILE A 88 5.29 4.18 -1.75
CA ILE A 88 4.09 5.04 -1.59
C ILE A 88 4.49 6.48 -1.30
N ALA A 89 5.45 6.70 -0.41
CA ALA A 89 5.89 8.05 -0.06
C ALA A 89 6.41 8.80 -1.29
N PHE A 90 7.19 8.15 -2.15
CA PHE A 90 7.66 8.75 -3.39
C PHE A 90 6.54 9.04 -4.36
N LEU A 91 5.57 8.13 -4.52
CA LEU A 91 4.42 8.33 -5.39
C LEU A 91 3.59 9.55 -4.95
N VAL A 92 3.27 9.64 -3.66
CA VAL A 92 2.51 10.77 -3.09
C VAL A 92 3.27 12.08 -3.25
N SER A 93 4.57 12.06 -2.96
CA SER A 93 5.44 13.23 -3.11
C SER A 93 5.43 13.76 -4.54
N GLU A 94 5.45 12.86 -5.53
CA GLU A 94 5.43 13.24 -6.93
C GLU A 94 4.11 13.91 -7.32
N TYR A 95 2.96 13.36 -6.89
CA TYR A 95 1.66 14.00 -7.11
C TYR A 95 1.57 15.39 -6.46
N LEU A 96 2.03 15.53 -5.22
CA LEU A 96 2.00 16.82 -4.53
C LEU A 96 2.92 17.85 -5.20
N LYS A 97 4.07 17.42 -5.68
CA LYS A 97 5.00 18.28 -6.41
C LYS A 97 4.40 18.81 -7.71
N ASN A 98 3.66 17.97 -8.43
CA ASN A 98 3.04 18.35 -9.70
C ASN A 98 1.83 19.27 -9.52
N ARG A 99 1.27 19.38 -8.32
CA ARG A 99 0.16 20.28 -7.99
C ARG A 99 0.62 21.71 -7.66
N ALA A 100 1.87 21.88 -7.31
CA ALA A 100 2.42 23.21 -7.01
C ALA A 100 2.66 24.07 -8.31
#